data_c17aee380410517c86a85fc647cc9e5c
#
_entry.id   c17aee380410517c86a85fc647cc9e5c
#
_cell.length_a   1.000
_cell.length_b   1.000
_cell.length_c   1.000
_cell.angle_alpha   90.00
_cell.angle_beta   90.00
_cell.angle_gamma   90.00
#
_symmetry.space_group_name_H-M   'P 1'
#
loop_
_entity.id
_entity.type
_entity.pdbx_description
1 polymer ?
#
loop_
_entity_poly.entity_id
_entity_poly.type
_entity_poly.pdbx_seq_one_letter_code
_entity_poly.pdbx_strand_id
1 'polypeptide(L)'
;MEDRIEQRVSVRATVDTVWQLVSRPGWWLPGSKAEPARGPGRATVEYGDDKRPYIVDVVRVEPKGYVSYRRASAFGGAAPEPDRSTLVEFYVRPSGDEVGVTVVESGFASLDLPDAVREDEWKGNTGGWQYEMAALRARAEQGR
;
A
#
# COMPACT_ATOMS: atom_id res chain seq x y z
N MET A 1 -0.92 3.81 20.88
CA MET A 1 -0.99 3.82 19.40
C MET A 1 -0.09 4.91 18.86
N GLU A 2 0.74 4.57 17.90
CA GLU A 2 1.46 5.56 17.13
C GLU A 2 0.63 5.98 15.92
N ASP A 3 0.94 7.15 15.34
CA ASP A 3 0.21 7.63 14.17
C ASP A 3 0.70 7.03 12.87
N ARG A 4 1.70 6.16 12.91
CA ARG A 4 2.29 5.60 11.70
C ARG A 4 2.74 4.17 11.89
N ILE A 5 2.78 3.47 10.77
CA ILE A 5 3.37 2.14 10.65
C ILE A 5 4.54 2.29 9.68
N GLU A 6 5.67 1.68 9.99
CA GLU A 6 6.80 1.63 9.07
C GLU A 6 7.39 0.23 9.07
N GLN A 7 7.51 -0.36 7.87
CA GLN A 7 8.09 -1.70 7.72
C GLN A 7 8.93 -1.74 6.46
N ARG A 8 9.94 -2.60 6.45
CA ARG A 8 10.86 -2.73 5.33
C ARG A 8 11.15 -4.20 5.03
N VAL A 9 11.28 -4.52 3.74
CA VAL A 9 11.79 -5.80 3.27
C VAL A 9 12.92 -5.57 2.26
N SER A 10 13.85 -6.50 2.19
CA SER A 10 14.86 -6.56 1.14
C SER A 10 14.46 -7.65 0.14
N VAL A 11 14.50 -7.32 -1.14
CA VAL A 11 13.98 -8.16 -2.21
C VAL A 11 15.10 -8.46 -3.21
N ARG A 12 15.27 -9.73 -3.55
CA ARG A 12 16.24 -10.16 -4.57
C ARG A 12 15.59 -10.11 -5.94
N ALA A 13 15.45 -8.91 -6.47
CA ALA A 13 14.87 -8.66 -7.77
C ALA A 13 15.40 -7.32 -8.28
N THR A 14 15.05 -6.97 -9.51
CA THR A 14 15.41 -5.65 -10.06
C THR A 14 14.46 -4.59 -9.55
N VAL A 15 14.89 -3.33 -9.58
CA VAL A 15 14.04 -2.19 -9.29
C VAL A 15 12.81 -2.20 -10.20
N ASP A 16 12.98 -2.51 -11.47
CA ASP A 16 11.87 -2.56 -12.42
C ASP A 16 10.80 -3.58 -12.01
N THR A 17 11.23 -4.79 -11.61
CA THR A 17 10.30 -5.83 -11.16
C THR A 17 9.51 -5.37 -9.93
N VAL A 18 10.21 -4.82 -8.94
CA VAL A 18 9.57 -4.33 -7.72
C VAL A 18 8.62 -3.16 -8.04
N TRP A 19 9.08 -2.22 -8.87
CA TRP A 19 8.28 -1.06 -9.25
C TRP A 19 6.99 -1.45 -9.95
N GLN A 20 7.05 -2.45 -10.84
CA GLN A 20 5.86 -2.97 -11.53
C GLN A 20 4.80 -3.48 -10.55
N LEU A 21 5.21 -3.93 -9.38
CA LEU A 21 4.26 -4.41 -8.36
C LEU A 21 3.73 -3.26 -7.50
N VAL A 22 4.61 -2.46 -6.89
CA VAL A 22 4.19 -1.46 -5.92
C VAL A 22 3.48 -0.25 -6.55
N SER A 23 3.70 0.00 -7.84
CA SER A 23 3.06 1.12 -8.54
C SER A 23 1.63 0.83 -8.98
N ARG A 24 1.12 -0.39 -8.76
CA ARG A 24 -0.27 -0.73 -9.07
C ARG A 24 -1.17 -0.36 -7.90
N PRO A 25 -2.12 0.57 -8.09
CA PRO A 25 -3.05 0.92 -7.01
C PRO A 25 -3.77 -0.33 -6.50
N GLY A 26 -3.79 -0.51 -5.18
CA GLY A 26 -4.47 -1.66 -4.59
C GLY A 26 -3.75 -2.99 -4.75
N TRP A 27 -2.45 -2.99 -5.03
CA TRP A 27 -1.70 -4.23 -5.24
C TRP A 27 -1.77 -5.20 -4.04
N TRP A 28 -2.03 -4.66 -2.84
CA TRP A 28 -2.15 -5.45 -1.61
C TRP A 28 -3.51 -6.15 -1.47
N LEU A 29 -4.46 -5.87 -2.35
CA LEU A 29 -5.79 -6.47 -2.30
C LEU A 29 -5.79 -7.79 -3.07
N PRO A 30 -6.39 -8.86 -2.52
CA PRO A 30 -6.35 -10.18 -3.18
C PRO A 30 -7.05 -10.15 -4.53
N GLY A 31 -6.36 -10.65 -5.56
CA GLY A 31 -6.91 -10.76 -6.89
C GLY A 31 -7.07 -9.46 -7.64
N SER A 32 -6.62 -8.33 -7.10
CA SER A 32 -6.72 -7.05 -7.79
C SER A 32 -5.79 -7.00 -9.00
N LYS A 33 -6.24 -6.29 -10.05
CA LYS A 33 -5.51 -6.15 -11.30
C LYS A 33 -5.63 -4.71 -11.76
N ALA A 34 -4.66 -3.89 -11.42
CA ALA A 34 -4.60 -2.52 -11.89
C ALA A 34 -3.34 -2.31 -12.70
N GLU A 35 -3.37 -1.35 -13.61
CA GLU A 35 -2.18 -0.93 -14.33
C GLU A 35 -1.28 -0.11 -13.40
N PRO A 36 0.05 -0.11 -13.61
CA PRO A 36 0.94 0.76 -12.86
C PRO A 36 0.53 2.23 -12.99
N ALA A 37 0.51 2.92 -11.86
CA ALA A 37 0.18 4.35 -11.83
C ALA A 37 1.30 5.17 -12.46
N ARG A 38 0.93 6.19 -13.22
CA ARG A 38 1.86 7.12 -13.87
C ARG A 38 1.81 8.51 -13.27
N GLY A 39 0.78 8.81 -12.50
CA GLY A 39 0.59 10.10 -11.85
C GLY A 39 -0.63 10.08 -10.96
N PRO A 40 -0.95 11.23 -10.33
CA PRO A 40 -2.10 11.33 -9.44
C PRO A 40 -3.41 11.01 -10.14
N GLY A 41 -4.35 10.44 -9.40
CA GLY A 41 -5.69 10.14 -9.90
C GLY A 41 -6.37 9.07 -9.09
N ARG A 42 -7.67 8.95 -9.28
CA ARG A 42 -8.49 7.97 -8.59
C ARG A 42 -8.55 6.67 -9.37
N ALA A 43 -8.33 5.57 -8.69
CA ALA A 43 -8.50 4.24 -9.25
C ALA A 43 -9.57 3.49 -8.47
N THR A 44 -10.48 2.83 -9.19
CA THR A 44 -11.40 1.87 -8.58
C THR A 44 -10.90 0.49 -8.98
N VAL A 45 -10.55 -0.33 -7.98
CA VAL A 45 -10.07 -1.69 -8.23
C VAL A 45 -11.07 -2.69 -7.67
N GLU A 46 -11.19 -3.82 -8.34
CA GLU A 46 -12.00 -4.92 -7.86
C GLU A 46 -11.10 -5.94 -7.16
N TYR A 47 -11.56 -6.51 -6.06
CA TYR A 47 -10.77 -7.49 -5.32
C TYR A 47 -11.67 -8.61 -4.78
N GLY A 48 -11.03 -9.74 -4.48
CA GLY A 48 -11.74 -10.89 -3.95
C GLY A 48 -12.52 -11.65 -5.01
N ASP A 49 -13.10 -12.78 -4.63
CA ASP A 49 -13.85 -13.65 -5.54
C ASP A 49 -15.17 -13.00 -5.99
N ASP A 50 -15.75 -12.18 -5.15
CA ASP A 50 -17.00 -11.46 -5.44
C ASP A 50 -16.78 -10.10 -6.09
N LYS A 51 -15.56 -9.78 -6.47
CA LYS A 51 -15.18 -8.56 -7.20
C LYS A 51 -15.70 -7.28 -6.54
N ARG A 52 -15.38 -7.12 -5.26
CA ARG A 52 -15.76 -5.93 -4.51
C ARG A 52 -15.00 -4.71 -5.00
N PRO A 53 -15.66 -3.56 -5.13
CA PRO A 53 -14.96 -2.33 -5.48
C PRO A 53 -14.20 -1.77 -4.27
N TYR A 54 -13.04 -1.18 -4.56
CA TYR A 54 -12.21 -0.52 -3.56
C TYR A 54 -11.58 0.69 -4.23
N ILE A 55 -11.72 1.87 -3.62
CA ILE A 55 -11.22 3.10 -4.20
C ILE A 55 -9.86 3.43 -3.59
N VAL A 56 -8.88 3.68 -4.46
CA VAL A 56 -7.54 4.08 -4.08
C VAL A 56 -7.19 5.34 -4.85
N ASP A 57 -6.86 6.40 -4.13
CA ASP A 57 -6.39 7.63 -4.77
C ASP A 57 -4.87 7.60 -4.85
N VAL A 58 -4.33 7.70 -6.05
CA VAL A 58 -2.89 7.88 -6.25
C VAL A 58 -2.58 9.35 -5.97
N VAL A 59 -1.69 9.59 -5.02
CA VAL A 59 -1.34 10.96 -4.59
C VAL A 59 -0.13 11.46 -5.35
N ARG A 60 0.94 10.66 -5.42
CA ARG A 60 2.19 11.07 -6.03
C ARG A 60 2.94 9.87 -6.57
N VAL A 61 3.59 10.05 -7.73
CA VAL A 61 4.43 9.03 -8.35
C VAL A 61 5.77 9.65 -8.72
N GLU A 62 6.84 9.08 -8.19
CA GLU A 62 8.22 9.35 -8.62
C GLU A 62 8.75 8.03 -9.16
N PRO A 63 8.79 7.87 -10.49
CA PRO A 63 9.03 6.56 -11.11
C PRO A 63 10.26 5.85 -10.54
N LYS A 64 10.06 4.56 -10.20
CA LYS A 64 11.08 3.66 -9.66
C LYS A 64 11.60 4.00 -8.27
N GLY A 65 11.04 5.03 -7.62
CA GLY A 65 11.54 5.44 -6.29
C GLY A 65 10.47 5.62 -5.24
N TYR A 66 9.29 6.12 -5.62
CA TYR A 66 8.27 6.46 -4.64
C TYR A 66 6.89 6.45 -5.27
N VAL A 67 5.93 5.91 -4.56
CA VAL A 67 4.50 6.04 -4.89
C VAL A 67 3.70 6.13 -3.61
N SER A 68 2.70 7.00 -3.60
CA SER A 68 1.82 7.13 -2.45
C SER A 68 0.36 7.07 -2.85
N TYR A 69 -0.43 6.55 -1.92
CA TYR A 69 -1.85 6.33 -2.09
C TYR A 69 -2.61 6.80 -0.87
N ARG A 70 -3.86 7.23 -1.07
CA ARG A 70 -4.82 7.33 0.03
C ARG A 70 -5.84 6.22 -0.09
N ARG A 71 -6.18 5.63 1.07
CA ARG A 71 -7.17 4.57 1.14
C ARG A 71 -8.03 4.73 2.40
N ALA A 72 -9.27 4.28 2.30
CA ALA A 72 -10.22 4.31 3.40
C ALA A 72 -10.51 2.88 3.89
N SER A 73 -9.46 2.18 4.36
CA SER A 73 -9.59 0.76 4.75
C SER A 73 -10.55 0.57 5.92
N ALA A 74 -10.58 1.52 6.86
CA ALA A 74 -11.50 1.48 8.00
C ALA A 74 -12.95 1.75 7.59
N PHE A 75 -13.18 2.18 6.36
CA PHE A 75 -14.52 2.50 5.82
C PHE A 75 -14.83 1.66 4.59
N GLY A 76 -14.32 0.43 4.55
CA GLY A 76 -14.65 -0.54 3.52
C GLY A 76 -14.14 -0.23 2.12
N GLY A 77 -13.10 0.59 2.01
CA GLY A 77 -12.57 0.97 0.68
C GLY A 77 -13.39 2.04 -0.02
N ALA A 78 -14.12 2.85 0.73
CA ALA A 78 -14.85 4.00 0.19
C ALA A 78 -13.90 5.05 -0.37
N ALA A 79 -14.45 6.06 -1.06
CA ALA A 79 -13.67 7.17 -1.58
C ALA A 79 -12.91 7.86 -0.43
N PRO A 80 -11.58 7.98 -0.52
CA PRO A 80 -10.81 8.61 0.55
C PRO A 80 -11.16 10.08 0.73
N GLU A 81 -11.32 10.46 2.00
CA GLU A 81 -11.52 11.84 2.43
C GLU A 81 -10.50 12.15 3.53
N PRO A 82 -10.21 13.43 3.84
CA PRO A 82 -9.12 13.75 4.78
C PRO A 82 -9.23 13.10 6.16
N ASP A 83 -10.44 13.01 6.73
CA ASP A 83 -10.67 12.42 8.05
C ASP A 83 -11.14 10.97 7.98
N ARG A 84 -11.16 10.37 6.79
CA ARG A 84 -11.65 9.02 6.54
C ARG A 84 -10.68 8.21 5.69
N SER A 85 -9.41 8.59 5.71
CA SER A 85 -8.39 7.91 4.93
C SER A 85 -7.04 8.00 5.62
N THR A 86 -6.17 7.06 5.25
CA THR A 86 -4.76 7.09 5.63
C THR A 86 -3.91 7.28 4.38
N LEU A 87 -2.69 7.76 4.58
CA LEU A 87 -1.69 7.87 3.51
C LEU A 87 -0.79 6.65 3.59
N VAL A 88 -0.63 5.95 2.46
CA VAL A 88 0.26 4.79 2.33
C VAL A 88 1.35 5.16 1.35
N GLU A 89 2.61 5.09 1.79
CA GLU A 89 3.77 5.46 0.99
C GLU A 89 4.67 4.25 0.80
N PHE A 90 5.15 4.06 -0.43
CA PHE A 90 6.14 3.02 -0.74
C PHE A 90 7.40 3.68 -1.26
N TYR A 91 8.51 3.35 -0.63
CA TYR A 91 9.85 3.79 -1.04
C TYR A 91 10.59 2.59 -1.61
N VAL A 92 11.16 2.76 -2.80
CA VAL A 92 11.90 1.69 -3.49
C VAL A 92 13.33 2.18 -3.68
N ARG A 93 14.30 1.44 -3.14
CA ARG A 93 15.70 1.86 -3.21
C ARG A 93 16.61 0.68 -3.51
N PRO A 94 17.52 0.82 -4.50
CA PRO A 94 18.54 -0.20 -4.71
C PRO A 94 19.44 -0.29 -3.47
N SER A 95 19.87 -1.50 -3.14
CA SER A 95 20.75 -1.77 -2.01
C SER A 95 21.66 -2.93 -2.37
N GLY A 96 22.80 -2.63 -3.00
CA GLY A 96 23.68 -3.65 -3.55
C GLY A 96 23.00 -4.42 -4.67
N ASP A 97 22.93 -5.74 -4.54
CA ASP A 97 22.25 -6.62 -5.49
C ASP A 97 20.79 -6.89 -5.10
N GLU A 98 20.29 -6.18 -4.10
CA GLU A 98 18.89 -6.29 -3.65
C GLU A 98 18.19 -4.95 -3.79
N VAL A 99 16.88 -4.94 -3.54
CA VAL A 99 16.05 -3.74 -3.55
C VAL A 99 15.35 -3.65 -2.20
N GLY A 100 15.53 -2.52 -1.52
CA GLY A 100 14.81 -2.24 -0.28
C GLY A 100 13.45 -1.62 -0.61
N VAL A 101 12.39 -2.15 0.00
CA VAL A 101 11.05 -1.58 -0.09
C VAL A 101 10.59 -1.24 1.32
N THR A 102 10.22 0.03 1.52
CA THR A 102 9.68 0.50 2.79
C THR A 102 8.24 0.94 2.58
N VAL A 103 7.33 0.46 3.43
CA VAL A 103 5.97 0.96 3.50
C VAL A 103 5.82 1.84 4.73
N VAL A 104 5.17 2.99 4.55
CA VAL A 104 4.79 3.87 5.65
C VAL A 104 3.31 4.17 5.52
N GLU A 105 2.54 3.83 6.54
CA GLU A 105 1.13 4.23 6.60
C GLU A 105 0.93 5.17 7.78
N SER A 106 0.28 6.32 7.54
CA SER A 106 0.12 7.37 8.54
C SER A 106 -1.27 8.00 8.45
N GLY A 107 -1.62 8.76 9.49
CA GLY A 107 -2.89 9.46 9.55
C GLY A 107 -3.96 8.76 10.39
N PHE A 108 -3.59 7.77 11.19
CA PHE A 108 -4.55 7.03 12.04
C PHE A 108 -5.18 7.93 13.09
N ALA A 109 -4.42 8.86 13.65
CA ALA A 109 -4.93 9.76 14.69
C ALA A 109 -6.00 10.72 14.17
N SER A 110 -6.01 10.97 12.85
CA SER A 110 -6.96 11.89 12.21
C SER A 110 -8.26 11.22 11.78
N LEU A 111 -8.36 9.90 11.90
CA LEU A 111 -9.56 9.17 11.48
C LEU A 111 -10.75 9.54 12.37
N ASP A 112 -11.89 9.81 11.72
CA ASP A 112 -13.16 10.12 12.40
C ASP A 112 -13.78 8.84 12.94
N LEU A 113 -13.15 8.29 13.98
CA LEU A 113 -13.53 7.04 14.65
C LEU A 113 -13.19 7.16 16.14
N PRO A 114 -13.87 6.39 17.00
CA PRO A 114 -13.48 6.33 18.42
C PRO A 114 -12.04 5.85 18.59
N ASP A 115 -11.39 6.27 19.67
CA ASP A 115 -9.98 5.94 19.95
C ASP A 115 -9.70 4.44 19.87
N ALA A 116 -10.57 3.62 20.47
CA ALA A 116 -10.37 2.17 20.47
C ALA A 116 -10.43 1.58 19.05
N VAL A 117 -11.27 2.13 18.18
CA VAL A 117 -11.40 1.69 16.80
C VAL A 117 -10.17 2.10 15.99
N ARG A 118 -9.69 3.33 16.19
CA ARG A 118 -8.44 3.78 15.54
C ARG A 118 -7.26 2.90 15.93
N GLU A 119 -7.17 2.54 17.19
CA GLU A 119 -6.10 1.67 17.67
C GLU A 119 -6.21 0.28 17.05
N ASP A 120 -7.42 -0.28 16.94
CA ASP A 120 -7.63 -1.57 16.28
C ASP A 120 -7.24 -1.53 14.81
N GLU A 121 -7.56 -0.43 14.11
CA GLU A 121 -7.13 -0.24 12.73
C GLU A 121 -5.61 -0.22 12.61
N TRP A 122 -4.95 0.53 13.49
CA TRP A 122 -3.49 0.61 13.48
C TRP A 122 -2.86 -0.76 13.73
N LYS A 123 -3.36 -1.51 14.70
CA LYS A 123 -2.86 -2.86 15.00
C LYS A 123 -3.12 -3.84 13.84
N GLY A 124 -4.32 -3.81 13.30
CA GLY A 124 -4.70 -4.68 12.19
C GLY A 124 -3.88 -4.39 10.94
N ASN A 125 -3.67 -3.12 10.62
CA ASN A 125 -2.87 -2.74 9.46
C ASN A 125 -1.38 -3.05 9.67
N THR A 126 -0.88 -2.98 10.92
CA THR A 126 0.48 -3.40 11.22
C THR A 126 0.69 -4.86 10.84
N GLY A 127 -0.20 -5.74 11.28
CA GLY A 127 -0.15 -7.17 10.91
C GLY A 127 -0.39 -7.40 9.42
N GLY A 128 -1.31 -6.63 8.84
CA GLY A 128 -1.58 -6.69 7.41
C GLY A 128 -0.35 -6.37 6.57
N TRP A 129 0.39 -5.32 6.92
CA TRP A 129 1.61 -4.97 6.19
C TRP A 129 2.72 -6.00 6.37
N GLN A 130 2.83 -6.63 7.53
CA GLN A 130 3.78 -7.75 7.70
C GLN A 130 3.50 -8.85 6.68
N TYR A 131 2.23 -9.22 6.52
CA TYR A 131 1.81 -10.23 5.57
C TYR A 131 2.03 -9.78 4.12
N GLU A 132 1.58 -8.57 3.77
CA GLU A 132 1.63 -8.09 2.39
C GLU A 132 3.06 -7.81 1.91
N MET A 133 3.92 -7.32 2.77
CA MET A 133 5.32 -7.09 2.42
C MET A 133 6.06 -8.40 2.19
N ALA A 134 5.76 -9.44 2.97
CA ALA A 134 6.30 -10.78 2.72
C ALA A 134 5.78 -11.35 1.41
N ALA A 135 4.51 -11.14 1.09
CA ALA A 135 3.92 -11.57 -0.18
C ALA A 135 4.53 -10.83 -1.37
N LEU A 136 4.77 -9.53 -1.24
CA LEU A 136 5.45 -8.72 -2.25
C LEU A 136 6.82 -9.30 -2.57
N ARG A 137 7.60 -9.59 -1.53
CA ARG A 137 8.92 -10.19 -1.68
C ARG A 137 8.85 -11.51 -2.44
N ALA A 138 7.93 -12.40 -2.03
CA ALA A 138 7.77 -13.70 -2.68
C ALA A 138 7.41 -13.56 -4.16
N ARG A 139 6.48 -12.65 -4.49
CA ARG A 139 6.05 -12.40 -5.87
C ARG A 139 7.18 -11.84 -6.72
N ALA A 140 7.93 -10.88 -6.20
CA ALA A 140 9.03 -10.26 -6.92
C ALA A 140 10.17 -11.27 -7.17
N GLU A 141 10.43 -12.14 -6.20
CA GLU A 141 11.53 -13.11 -6.30
C GLU A 141 11.19 -14.31 -7.19
N GLN A 142 9.91 -14.57 -7.45
CA GLN A 142 9.50 -15.65 -8.36
C GLN A 142 9.97 -15.46 -9.79
N GLY A 143 10.16 -14.23 -10.21
CA GLY A 143 10.59 -13.90 -11.58
C GLY A 143 12.08 -14.02 -11.84
N ARG A 144 12.84 -14.55 -10.89
CA ARG A 144 14.31 -14.65 -11.02
C ARG A 144 14.76 -15.90 -11.73
#